data_2cd682bff97bc287e357017dca579e16
#
_entry.id   2cd682bff97bc287e357017dca579e16
#
_cell.length_a   1.000
_cell.length_b   1.000
_cell.length_c   1.000
_cell.angle_alpha   90.00
_cell.angle_beta   90.00
_cell.angle_gamma   90.00
#
_symmetry.space_group_name_H-M   'P 1'
#
loop_
_entity.id
_entity.type
_entity.pdbx_description
1 polymer ?
#
loop_
_entity_poly.entity_id
_entity_poly.type
_entity_poly.pdbx_seq_one_letter_code
_entity_poly.pdbx_strand_id
1 'polypeptide(L)'
;MMKTKWYIGALAALLVACKAPTLQEEAAGKYGKFTVNGTERAEIDSMVNGVAFQLLHKMHSNQENILVSPLGLCYALNMLNAGAEGVTQQQINHVLGREGLTDSLCRKMLLADAATVKSRSESPDDEVATLTSENKVAVGAGVNLLPAFEERMIRNYFAAIEAGDEAQKIILSNTLTFEGVWKEAFEPTETEPHSFTTEQGKVTKVPMMRGQFDLNYMETDDYQLVKIPYKGDFNLYVLLPKTGKKLASVVSDMNAAAWRQAVKQMKMADVSLWFPKFSVAKKNGMKSVLKQLGMQDAFDSKRANLSNMVAERAYVDDVKQEVKIDFNEQRTHAEAKTTVEVAVLSAIDEPMKKEIEKRSVCCDHPFFYVVTNRFGAICFMGEYQQP
;
A
#
# COMPACT_ATOMS: atom_id res chain seq x y z
N MET A 1 -57.53 45.23 32.53
CA MET A 1 -56.24 44.56 32.78
C MET A 1 -55.99 43.54 31.67
N MET A 2 -55.31 43.94 30.60
CA MET A 2 -54.93 43.08 29.49
C MET A 2 -53.53 42.53 29.71
N LYS A 3 -53.38 41.21 29.79
CA LYS A 3 -52.07 40.54 29.90
C LYS A 3 -51.56 40.23 28.48
N THR A 4 -50.53 40.96 28.07
CA THR A 4 -49.82 40.73 26.80
C THR A 4 -48.87 39.55 26.99
N LYS A 5 -49.10 38.44 26.24
CA LYS A 5 -48.20 37.29 26.15
C LYS A 5 -47.18 37.57 25.07
N TRP A 6 -45.91 37.63 25.45
CA TRP A 6 -44.78 37.62 24.52
C TRP A 6 -44.51 36.18 24.06
N TYR A 7 -44.64 35.92 22.76
CA TYR A 7 -44.12 34.70 22.14
C TYR A 7 -42.68 34.94 21.74
N ILE A 8 -41.75 34.33 22.47
CA ILE A 8 -40.35 34.21 22.02
C ILE A 8 -40.31 33.05 21.04
N GLY A 9 -40.27 33.39 19.75
CA GLY A 9 -40.00 32.41 18.69
C GLY A 9 -38.54 32.04 18.71
N ALA A 10 -38.23 30.85 19.20
CA ALA A 10 -36.92 30.26 19.03
C ALA A 10 -36.71 29.90 17.55
N LEU A 11 -35.95 30.71 16.84
CA LEU A 11 -35.45 30.37 15.50
C LEU A 11 -34.36 29.31 15.68
N ALA A 12 -34.72 28.04 15.59
CA ALA A 12 -33.75 26.94 15.45
C ALA A 12 -33.08 27.07 14.08
N ALA A 13 -31.93 27.69 14.04
CA ALA A 13 -31.06 27.63 12.86
C ALA A 13 -30.60 26.18 12.70
N LEU A 14 -31.20 25.47 11.75
CA LEU A 14 -30.69 24.20 11.22
C LEU A 14 -29.34 24.51 10.54
N LEU A 15 -28.24 24.43 11.29
CA LEU A 15 -26.91 24.28 10.73
C LEU A 15 -26.87 22.89 10.08
N VAL A 16 -27.21 22.82 8.80
CA VAL A 16 -26.81 21.70 7.96
C VAL A 16 -25.29 21.81 7.86
N ALA A 17 -24.58 21.17 8.78
CA ALA A 17 -23.14 20.96 8.63
C ALA A 17 -22.97 20.14 7.36
N CYS A 18 -22.54 20.76 6.26
CA CYS A 18 -22.12 20.04 5.08
C CYS A 18 -20.96 19.13 5.51
N LYS A 19 -21.25 17.84 5.69
CA LYS A 19 -20.23 16.84 5.98
C LYS A 19 -19.27 16.81 4.79
N ALA A 20 -17.97 16.92 5.04
CA ALA A 20 -16.98 16.79 3.99
C ALA A 20 -17.15 15.43 3.28
N PRO A 21 -17.03 15.35 1.95
CA PRO A 21 -17.19 14.10 1.23
C PRO A 21 -16.10 13.10 1.67
N THR A 22 -16.46 11.84 1.73
CA THR A 22 -15.51 10.76 1.97
C THR A 22 -14.57 10.59 0.76
N LEU A 23 -13.46 9.90 0.95
CA LEU A 23 -12.51 9.61 -0.14
C LEU A 23 -13.22 8.88 -1.31
N GLN A 24 -14.06 7.89 -1.02
CA GLN A 24 -14.78 7.11 -2.01
C GLN A 24 -15.83 7.94 -2.75
N GLU A 25 -16.59 8.79 -2.02
CA GLU A 25 -17.57 9.68 -2.65
C GLU A 25 -16.91 10.68 -3.60
N GLU A 26 -15.75 11.22 -3.23
CA GLU A 26 -15.03 12.16 -4.08
C GLU A 26 -14.33 11.48 -5.27
N ALA A 27 -13.83 10.27 -5.10
CA ALA A 27 -13.18 9.48 -6.15
C ALA A 27 -14.17 8.87 -7.16
N ALA A 28 -15.44 8.68 -6.75
CA ALA A 28 -16.45 8.00 -7.54
C ALA A 28 -16.62 8.61 -8.94
N GLY A 29 -16.55 7.78 -9.97
CA GLY A 29 -16.73 8.18 -11.38
C GLY A 29 -15.67 9.12 -11.95
N LYS A 30 -14.55 9.32 -11.26
CA LYS A 30 -13.48 10.26 -11.67
C LYS A 30 -12.21 9.58 -12.20
N TYR A 31 -12.32 8.32 -12.61
CA TYR A 31 -11.19 7.62 -13.21
C TYR A 31 -10.51 8.44 -14.33
N GLY A 32 -9.16 8.39 -14.36
CA GLY A 32 -8.36 9.13 -15.34
C GLY A 32 -8.27 10.63 -15.13
N LYS A 33 -9.05 11.21 -14.19
CA LYS A 33 -8.96 12.64 -13.85
C LYS A 33 -7.80 12.96 -12.90
N PHE A 34 -7.32 11.96 -12.16
CA PHE A 34 -6.19 12.12 -11.24
C PHE A 34 -4.94 11.53 -11.88
N THR A 35 -4.23 12.33 -12.63
CA THR A 35 -2.96 11.96 -13.28
C THR A 35 -1.79 12.60 -12.55
N VAL A 36 -0.65 11.91 -12.50
CA VAL A 36 0.61 12.45 -12.04
C VAL A 36 1.53 12.70 -13.24
N ASN A 37 2.21 13.83 -13.24
CA ASN A 37 3.22 14.13 -14.25
C ASN A 37 4.55 13.42 -13.95
N GLY A 38 5.54 13.56 -14.84
CA GLY A 38 6.83 12.91 -14.68
C GLY A 38 7.59 13.32 -13.40
N THR A 39 7.51 14.59 -13.01
CA THR A 39 8.15 15.11 -11.79
C THR A 39 7.45 14.54 -10.55
N GLU A 40 6.13 14.61 -10.48
CA GLU A 40 5.33 14.04 -9.39
C GLU A 40 5.58 12.53 -9.25
N ARG A 41 5.68 11.80 -10.37
CA ARG A 41 6.01 10.37 -10.36
C ARG A 41 7.41 10.12 -9.75
N ALA A 42 8.39 10.92 -10.14
CA ALA A 42 9.75 10.81 -9.59
C ALA A 42 9.79 11.13 -8.08
N GLU A 43 8.98 12.09 -7.62
CA GLU A 43 8.82 12.41 -6.21
C GLU A 43 8.20 11.26 -5.42
N ILE A 44 7.11 10.68 -5.94
CA ILE A 44 6.45 9.51 -5.34
C ILE A 44 7.41 8.33 -5.24
N ASP A 45 8.07 7.98 -6.35
CA ASP A 45 9.03 6.88 -6.40
C ASP A 45 10.19 7.09 -5.42
N SER A 46 10.77 8.28 -5.40
CA SER A 46 11.88 8.59 -4.49
C SER A 46 11.48 8.47 -3.02
N MET A 47 10.32 8.97 -2.64
CA MET A 47 9.86 8.95 -1.25
C MET A 47 9.32 7.58 -0.86
N VAL A 48 8.28 7.09 -1.55
CA VAL A 48 7.59 5.87 -1.12
C VAL A 48 8.48 4.65 -1.25
N ASN A 49 9.19 4.51 -2.38
CA ASN A 49 10.05 3.36 -2.60
C ASN A 49 11.36 3.50 -1.80
N GLY A 50 11.82 4.73 -1.53
CA GLY A 50 12.93 5.00 -0.60
C GLY A 50 12.60 4.50 0.81
N VAL A 51 11.45 4.88 1.36
CA VAL A 51 10.95 4.42 2.67
C VAL A 51 10.76 2.89 2.66
N ALA A 52 10.23 2.31 1.57
CA ALA A 52 10.01 0.87 1.46
C ALA A 52 11.30 0.08 1.73
N PHE A 53 12.40 0.41 1.05
CA PHE A 53 13.65 -0.32 1.22
C PHE A 53 14.36 -0.02 2.54
N GLN A 54 14.20 1.18 3.11
CA GLN A 54 14.64 1.45 4.48
C GLN A 54 13.91 0.54 5.49
N LEU A 55 12.59 0.37 5.34
CA LEU A 55 11.79 -0.55 6.18
C LEU A 55 12.24 -2.00 5.97
N LEU A 56 12.41 -2.44 4.72
CA LEU A 56 12.86 -3.79 4.41
C LEU A 56 14.13 -4.14 5.17
N HIS A 57 15.17 -3.29 5.11
CA HIS A 57 16.44 -3.52 5.80
C HIS A 57 16.34 -3.53 7.33
N LYS A 58 15.34 -2.84 7.91
CA LYS A 58 15.16 -2.79 9.37
C LYS A 58 14.21 -3.86 9.89
N MET A 59 13.31 -4.36 9.06
CA MET A 59 12.27 -5.31 9.45
C MET A 59 12.56 -6.73 8.95
N HIS A 60 13.52 -6.91 8.04
CA HIS A 60 13.90 -8.23 7.53
C HIS A 60 14.07 -9.24 8.69
N SER A 61 13.49 -10.41 8.51
CA SER A 61 13.55 -11.52 9.45
C SER A 61 13.79 -12.82 8.68
N ASN A 62 14.64 -13.69 9.20
CA ASN A 62 14.87 -15.01 8.62
C ASN A 62 13.85 -16.08 9.11
N GLN A 63 12.87 -15.69 9.92
CA GLN A 63 11.95 -16.63 10.57
C GLN A 63 10.48 -16.23 10.47
N GLU A 64 10.19 -14.93 10.36
CA GLU A 64 8.83 -14.44 10.42
C GLU A 64 8.42 -13.80 9.08
N ASN A 65 7.17 -14.06 8.70
CA ASN A 65 6.55 -13.33 7.61
C ASN A 65 6.37 -11.87 8.01
N ILE A 66 6.84 -10.95 7.19
CA ILE A 66 6.58 -9.52 7.34
C ILE A 66 5.58 -9.04 6.30
N LEU A 67 4.81 -8.05 6.68
CA LEU A 67 3.92 -7.31 5.78
C LEU A 67 3.80 -5.89 6.29
N VAL A 68 4.13 -4.91 5.46
CA VAL A 68 4.02 -3.48 5.74
C VAL A 68 3.49 -2.72 4.54
N SER A 69 2.97 -1.53 4.77
CA SER A 69 2.57 -0.60 3.73
C SER A 69 3.49 0.63 3.74
N PRO A 70 4.48 0.72 2.83
CA PRO A 70 5.28 1.92 2.68
C PRO A 70 4.45 3.15 2.31
N LEU A 71 3.49 2.99 1.38
CA LEU A 71 2.59 4.07 0.98
C LEU A 71 1.76 4.60 2.15
N GLY A 72 1.15 3.70 2.94
CA GLY A 72 0.37 4.09 4.13
C GLY A 72 1.22 4.77 5.19
N LEU A 73 2.46 4.30 5.41
CA LEU A 73 3.40 4.98 6.30
C LEU A 73 3.76 6.38 5.80
N CYS A 74 3.98 6.53 4.50
CA CYS A 74 4.25 7.84 3.92
C CYS A 74 3.09 8.81 4.11
N TYR A 75 1.83 8.38 4.02
CA TYR A 75 0.68 9.23 4.36
C TYR A 75 0.71 9.66 5.83
N ALA A 76 0.91 8.73 6.76
CA ALA A 76 0.99 9.04 8.18
C ALA A 76 2.14 9.99 8.51
N LEU A 77 3.33 9.77 7.91
CA LEU A 77 4.50 10.65 8.13
C LEU A 77 4.33 12.03 7.49
N ASN A 78 3.65 12.15 6.34
CA ASN A 78 3.33 13.46 5.77
C ASN A 78 2.32 14.22 6.61
N MET A 79 1.30 13.56 7.18
CA MET A 79 0.39 14.18 8.16
C MET A 79 1.15 14.69 9.39
N LEU A 80 2.06 13.87 9.93
CA LEU A 80 2.90 14.26 11.07
C LEU A 80 3.84 15.42 10.71
N ASN A 81 4.46 15.37 9.54
CA ASN A 81 5.36 16.40 9.03
C ASN A 81 4.65 17.77 8.90
N ALA A 82 3.39 17.74 8.50
CA ALA A 82 2.56 18.95 8.40
C ALA A 82 2.33 19.65 9.75
N GLY A 83 2.38 18.89 10.87
CA GLY A 83 2.21 19.40 12.22
C GLY A 83 3.51 19.65 12.99
N ALA A 84 4.64 19.13 12.47
CA ALA A 84 5.94 19.24 13.12
C ALA A 84 6.70 20.50 12.73
N GLU A 85 7.65 20.90 13.58
CA GLU A 85 8.55 22.03 13.34
C GLU A 85 9.97 21.73 13.86
N GLY A 86 10.97 22.46 13.34
CA GLY A 86 12.35 22.41 13.80
C GLY A 86 12.99 21.03 13.64
N VAL A 87 13.67 20.53 14.70
CA VAL A 87 14.40 19.26 14.67
C VAL A 87 13.44 18.07 14.45
N THR A 88 12.25 18.11 15.04
CA THR A 88 11.24 17.07 14.84
C THR A 88 10.89 16.91 13.36
N GLN A 89 10.64 18.03 12.68
CA GLN A 89 10.35 18.02 11.24
C GLN A 89 11.55 17.56 10.41
N GLN A 90 12.77 18.00 10.75
CA GLN A 90 13.98 17.57 10.07
C GLN A 90 14.20 16.05 10.15
N GLN A 91 13.93 15.44 11.31
CA GLN A 91 14.04 13.99 11.48
C GLN A 91 12.98 13.23 10.66
N ILE A 92 11.75 13.76 10.56
CA ILE A 92 10.71 13.17 9.69
C ILE A 92 11.14 13.27 8.23
N ASN A 93 11.63 14.44 7.80
CA ASN A 93 12.15 14.65 6.44
C ASN A 93 13.32 13.72 6.11
N HIS A 94 14.18 13.44 7.09
CA HIS A 94 15.27 12.49 6.92
C HIS A 94 14.74 11.07 6.61
N VAL A 95 13.72 10.60 7.34
CA VAL A 95 13.10 9.29 7.09
C VAL A 95 12.40 9.27 5.72
N LEU A 96 11.70 10.34 5.34
CA LEU A 96 11.06 10.48 4.04
C LEU A 96 12.08 10.65 2.88
N GLY A 97 13.36 10.91 3.20
CA GLY A 97 14.41 11.19 2.21
C GLY A 97 14.29 12.56 1.51
N ARG A 98 13.32 13.39 1.93
CA ARG A 98 13.02 14.72 1.39
C ARG A 98 12.09 15.51 2.33
N GLU A 99 11.77 16.75 1.98
CA GLU A 99 10.88 17.63 2.74
C GLU A 99 9.39 17.21 2.79
N GLY A 100 9.07 15.99 2.38
CA GLY A 100 7.72 15.49 2.27
C GLY A 100 7.05 15.79 0.92
N LEU A 101 5.90 15.21 0.68
CA LEU A 101 5.06 15.52 -0.47
C LEU A 101 4.15 16.71 -0.15
N THR A 102 3.78 17.45 -1.18
CA THR A 102 2.74 18.47 -1.02
C THR A 102 1.40 17.83 -0.69
N ASP A 103 0.57 18.51 0.09
CA ASP A 103 -0.78 18.05 0.42
C ASP A 103 -1.61 17.74 -0.83
N SER A 104 -1.46 18.57 -1.87
CA SER A 104 -2.17 18.35 -3.14
C SER A 104 -1.75 17.06 -3.83
N LEU A 105 -0.49 16.66 -3.74
CA LEU A 105 0.00 15.41 -4.30
C LEU A 105 -0.48 14.21 -3.48
N CYS A 106 -0.43 14.28 -2.15
CA CYS A 106 -0.99 13.27 -1.27
C CYS A 106 -2.49 13.05 -1.54
N ARG A 107 -3.27 14.15 -1.62
CA ARG A 107 -4.69 14.10 -1.98
C ARG A 107 -4.91 13.48 -3.36
N LYS A 108 -4.13 13.89 -4.37
CA LYS A 108 -4.21 13.36 -5.73
C LYS A 108 -3.94 11.85 -5.76
N MET A 109 -2.95 11.37 -5.02
CA MET A 109 -2.63 9.95 -4.92
C MET A 109 -3.76 9.16 -4.28
N LEU A 110 -4.29 9.64 -3.14
CA LEU A 110 -5.42 9.01 -2.44
C LEU A 110 -6.64 8.88 -3.36
N LEU A 111 -7.01 9.96 -4.05
CA LEU A 111 -8.12 9.96 -4.99
C LEU A 111 -7.87 9.08 -6.21
N ALA A 112 -6.64 9.05 -6.69
CA ALA A 112 -6.25 8.22 -7.81
C ALA A 112 -6.31 6.72 -7.48
N ASP A 113 -5.88 6.34 -6.29
CA ASP A 113 -5.90 4.93 -5.82
C ASP A 113 -7.32 4.47 -5.48
N ALA A 114 -8.15 5.36 -4.89
CA ALA A 114 -9.56 5.07 -4.58
C ALA A 114 -10.48 5.08 -5.82
N ALA A 115 -10.09 5.78 -6.89
CA ALA A 115 -10.86 5.77 -8.14
C ALA A 115 -10.74 4.40 -8.81
N THR A 116 -11.84 3.67 -8.85
CA THR A 116 -11.90 2.37 -9.54
C THR A 116 -11.53 2.52 -11.01
N VAL A 117 -10.56 1.73 -11.43
CA VAL A 117 -9.99 1.80 -12.78
C VAL A 117 -10.49 0.62 -13.58
N LYS A 118 -11.34 0.88 -14.56
CA LYS A 118 -11.60 -0.09 -15.62
C LYS A 118 -10.78 0.29 -16.85
N SER A 119 -10.02 -0.67 -17.38
CA SER A 119 -9.33 -0.48 -18.66
C SER A 119 -10.37 -0.48 -19.80
N ARG A 120 -9.99 0.00 -20.99
CA ARG A 120 -10.88 -0.03 -22.17
C ARG A 120 -11.24 -1.47 -22.60
N SER A 121 -10.49 -2.46 -22.14
CA SER A 121 -10.69 -3.87 -22.45
C SER A 121 -11.57 -4.59 -21.44
N GLU A 122 -11.94 -3.93 -20.31
CA GLU A 122 -12.76 -4.50 -19.26
C GLU A 122 -14.24 -4.11 -19.45
N SER A 123 -15.13 -5.09 -19.29
CA SER A 123 -16.58 -4.85 -19.32
C SER A 123 -17.00 -3.93 -18.16
N PRO A 124 -18.11 -3.18 -18.28
CA PRO A 124 -18.68 -2.43 -17.16
C PRO A 124 -18.95 -3.28 -15.91
N ASP A 125 -19.23 -4.57 -16.10
CA ASP A 125 -19.52 -5.52 -15.02
C ASP A 125 -18.27 -6.24 -14.48
N ASP A 126 -17.11 -6.06 -15.11
CA ASP A 126 -15.86 -6.67 -14.62
C ASP A 126 -15.44 -6.06 -13.29
N GLU A 127 -15.05 -6.92 -12.38
CA GLU A 127 -14.42 -6.51 -11.15
C GLU A 127 -12.95 -6.18 -11.40
N VAL A 128 -12.46 -5.16 -10.72
CA VAL A 128 -11.07 -4.68 -10.83
C VAL A 128 -10.48 -4.55 -9.43
N ALA A 129 -9.16 -4.58 -9.35
CA ALA A 129 -8.47 -4.37 -8.09
C ALA A 129 -8.79 -2.98 -7.51
N THR A 130 -8.95 -2.92 -6.20
CA THR A 130 -9.23 -1.70 -5.46
C THR A 130 -8.22 -1.50 -4.34
N LEU A 131 -7.90 -0.25 -4.03
CA LEU A 131 -7.06 0.14 -2.91
C LEU A 131 -7.80 1.16 -2.07
N THR A 132 -8.09 0.81 -0.81
CA THR A 132 -8.75 1.69 0.15
C THR A 132 -7.77 2.13 1.21
N SER A 133 -7.71 3.44 1.48
CA SER A 133 -6.87 4.04 2.52
C SER A 133 -7.72 4.79 3.53
N GLU A 134 -7.56 4.44 4.80
CA GLU A 134 -8.18 5.13 5.94
C GLU A 134 -7.08 5.76 6.80
N ASN A 135 -7.07 7.08 6.89
CA ASN A 135 -6.15 7.84 7.72
C ASN A 135 -6.86 8.32 8.99
N LYS A 136 -6.17 8.28 10.12
CA LYS A 136 -6.71 8.74 11.41
C LYS A 136 -5.67 9.48 12.22
N VAL A 137 -6.14 10.48 12.95
CA VAL A 137 -5.39 11.20 14.00
C VAL A 137 -6.19 11.06 15.29
N ALA A 138 -5.68 10.25 16.22
CA ALA A 138 -6.28 10.11 17.55
C ALA A 138 -5.57 11.05 18.52
N VAL A 139 -6.33 11.87 19.24
CA VAL A 139 -5.86 12.96 20.09
C VAL A 139 -6.26 12.67 21.52
N GLY A 140 -5.26 12.56 22.41
CA GLY A 140 -5.47 12.26 23.83
C GLY A 140 -6.13 13.40 24.61
N ALA A 141 -6.67 13.08 25.76
CA ALA A 141 -7.33 14.04 26.63
C ALA A 141 -6.43 15.25 26.98
N GLY A 142 -6.98 16.44 26.88
CA GLY A 142 -6.26 17.70 27.17
C GLY A 142 -5.37 18.20 26.03
N VAL A 143 -5.44 17.57 24.85
CA VAL A 143 -4.78 18.02 23.62
C VAL A 143 -5.83 18.52 22.64
N ASN A 144 -5.66 19.73 22.13
CA ASN A 144 -6.56 20.31 21.12
C ASN A 144 -5.78 20.55 19.83
N LEU A 145 -6.25 19.97 18.74
CA LEU A 145 -5.70 20.28 17.42
C LEU A 145 -5.95 21.74 17.07
N LEU A 146 -4.98 22.36 16.42
CA LEU A 146 -5.19 23.66 15.79
C LEU A 146 -6.23 23.50 14.66
N PRO A 147 -7.24 24.39 14.58
CA PRO A 147 -8.29 24.28 13.55
C PRO A 147 -7.74 24.20 12.13
N ALA A 148 -6.67 24.94 11.84
CA ALA A 148 -6.01 24.91 10.53
C ALA A 148 -5.36 23.54 10.22
N PHE A 149 -4.80 22.87 11.22
CA PHE A 149 -4.25 21.53 11.06
C PHE A 149 -5.36 20.49 10.85
N GLU A 150 -6.41 20.55 11.66
CA GLU A 150 -7.57 19.66 11.55
C GLU A 150 -8.21 19.76 10.15
N GLU A 151 -8.52 20.99 9.70
CA GLU A 151 -9.06 21.21 8.34
C GLU A 151 -8.11 20.69 7.26
N ARG A 152 -6.80 20.88 7.41
CA ARG A 152 -5.78 20.40 6.50
C ARG A 152 -5.78 18.85 6.40
N MET A 153 -5.91 18.15 7.53
CA MET A 153 -5.95 16.69 7.59
C MET A 153 -7.21 16.12 6.95
N ILE A 154 -8.37 16.67 7.31
CA ILE A 154 -9.66 16.25 6.73
C ILE A 154 -9.66 16.48 5.21
N ARG A 155 -9.23 17.66 4.78
CA ARG A 155 -9.30 18.08 3.37
C ARG A 155 -8.33 17.34 2.46
N ASN A 156 -7.09 17.12 2.89
CA ASN A 156 -6.04 16.62 2.01
C ASN A 156 -5.72 15.13 2.21
N TYR A 157 -6.01 14.60 3.40
CA TYR A 157 -5.73 13.20 3.73
C TYR A 157 -6.98 12.39 3.99
N PHE A 158 -8.18 13.01 3.95
CA PHE A 158 -9.45 12.38 4.33
C PHE A 158 -9.38 11.72 5.70
N ALA A 159 -8.59 12.33 6.60
CA ALA A 159 -8.32 11.76 7.90
C ALA A 159 -9.52 11.92 8.84
N ALA A 160 -9.84 10.85 9.57
CA ALA A 160 -10.74 10.92 10.71
C ALA A 160 -9.98 11.48 11.93
N ILE A 161 -10.61 12.42 12.64
CA ILE A 161 -10.10 12.93 13.90
C ILE A 161 -10.90 12.27 15.01
N GLU A 162 -10.22 11.57 15.91
CA GLU A 162 -10.84 10.77 16.98
C GLU A 162 -10.28 11.16 18.35
N ALA A 163 -11.10 11.00 19.40
CA ALA A 163 -10.61 11.11 20.78
C ALA A 163 -9.74 9.89 21.11
N GLY A 164 -8.56 10.13 21.65
CA GLY A 164 -7.65 9.10 22.15
C GLY A 164 -7.80 8.89 23.65
N ASP A 165 -7.46 7.70 24.11
CA ASP A 165 -7.68 7.29 25.51
C ASP A 165 -6.67 7.89 26.49
N GLU A 166 -5.46 8.27 26.05
CA GLU A 166 -4.37 8.69 26.92
C GLU A 166 -4.06 10.18 26.80
N ALA A 167 -3.85 10.85 27.94
CA ALA A 167 -3.55 12.28 28.00
C ALA A 167 -2.23 12.63 27.30
N GLN A 168 -2.19 13.79 26.64
CA GLN A 168 -1.03 14.40 25.97
C GLN A 168 -0.39 13.55 24.83
N LYS A 169 -1.04 12.48 24.41
CA LYS A 169 -0.54 11.60 23.35
C LYS A 169 -1.28 11.78 22.04
N ILE A 170 -0.57 11.62 20.95
CA ILE A 170 -1.11 11.61 19.59
C ILE A 170 -0.74 10.28 18.94
N ILE A 171 -1.71 9.65 18.31
CA ILE A 171 -1.51 8.45 17.52
C ILE A 171 -1.96 8.77 16.08
N LEU A 172 -1.04 8.57 15.14
CA LEU A 172 -1.38 8.59 13.72
C LEU A 172 -1.52 7.14 13.25
N SER A 173 -2.59 6.85 12.52
CA SER A 173 -2.77 5.52 11.97
C SER A 173 -3.22 5.56 10.51
N ASN A 174 -2.78 4.56 9.77
CA ASN A 174 -3.23 4.29 8.42
C ASN A 174 -3.62 2.81 8.31
N THR A 175 -4.80 2.56 7.75
CA THR A 175 -5.24 1.22 7.34
C THR A 175 -5.30 1.22 5.83
N LEU A 176 -4.51 0.34 5.21
CA LEU A 176 -4.53 0.14 3.77
C LEU A 176 -5.09 -1.25 3.47
N THR A 177 -6.17 -1.30 2.69
CA THR A 177 -6.82 -2.54 2.27
C THR A 177 -6.74 -2.64 0.75
N PHE A 178 -6.23 -3.78 0.27
CA PHE A 178 -6.14 -4.09 -1.14
C PHE A 178 -6.98 -5.32 -1.47
N GLU A 179 -7.84 -5.16 -2.47
CA GLU A 179 -8.60 -6.25 -3.06
C GLU A 179 -8.13 -6.41 -4.50
N GLY A 180 -7.31 -7.43 -4.75
CA GLY A 180 -6.70 -7.68 -6.06
C GLY A 180 -7.54 -8.64 -6.89
N VAL A 181 -7.79 -8.31 -8.14
CA VAL A 181 -8.38 -9.22 -9.13
C VAL A 181 -7.30 -9.46 -10.19
N TRP A 182 -6.86 -10.70 -10.35
CA TRP A 182 -5.83 -11.03 -11.34
C TRP A 182 -6.28 -10.64 -12.75
N LYS A 183 -5.36 -10.15 -13.55
CA LYS A 183 -5.65 -9.91 -14.97
C LYS A 183 -5.93 -11.23 -15.70
N GLU A 184 -5.16 -12.24 -15.37
CA GLU A 184 -5.36 -13.64 -15.76
C GLU A 184 -5.38 -14.46 -14.48
N ALA A 185 -6.51 -15.12 -14.19
CA ALA A 185 -6.72 -15.89 -12.97
C ALA A 185 -5.99 -17.24 -13.02
N PHE A 186 -5.66 -17.78 -11.85
CA PHE A 186 -5.25 -19.17 -11.74
C PHE A 186 -6.49 -20.08 -11.77
N GLU A 187 -6.35 -21.25 -12.37
CA GLU A 187 -7.41 -22.26 -12.36
C GLU A 187 -7.44 -22.98 -11.00
N PRO A 188 -8.57 -22.97 -10.27
CA PRO A 188 -8.65 -23.62 -8.96
C PRO A 188 -8.33 -25.11 -8.98
N THR A 189 -8.61 -25.80 -10.10
CA THR A 189 -8.30 -27.21 -10.30
C THR A 189 -6.81 -27.51 -10.46
N GLU A 190 -6.00 -26.49 -10.74
CA GLU A 190 -4.53 -26.56 -10.85
C GLU A 190 -3.83 -26.21 -9.53
N THR A 191 -4.59 -25.92 -8.46
CA THR A 191 -4.01 -25.69 -7.13
C THR A 191 -3.80 -27.03 -6.43
N GLU A 192 -2.54 -27.36 -6.14
CA GLU A 192 -2.19 -28.62 -5.50
C GLU A 192 -1.21 -28.46 -4.33
N PRO A 193 -1.18 -29.41 -3.37
CA PRO A 193 -0.23 -29.39 -2.27
C PRO A 193 1.21 -29.55 -2.76
N HIS A 194 2.05 -28.54 -2.61
CA HIS A 194 3.46 -28.56 -2.96
C HIS A 194 4.36 -28.33 -1.73
N SER A 195 5.60 -28.83 -1.76
CA SER A 195 6.54 -28.65 -0.65
C SER A 195 7.10 -27.23 -0.65
N PHE A 196 6.99 -26.55 0.49
CA PHE A 196 7.68 -25.30 0.78
C PHE A 196 8.79 -25.56 1.78
N THR A 197 10.01 -25.11 1.50
CA THR A 197 11.19 -25.33 2.34
C THR A 197 11.67 -23.99 2.91
N THR A 198 11.62 -23.82 4.24
CA THR A 198 12.14 -22.63 4.91
C THR A 198 13.67 -22.57 4.84
N GLU A 199 14.28 -21.40 5.13
CA GLU A 199 15.75 -21.28 5.20
C GLU A 199 16.40 -22.19 6.24
N GLN A 200 15.65 -22.61 7.27
CA GLN A 200 16.10 -23.57 8.30
C GLN A 200 15.94 -25.04 7.86
N GLY A 201 15.47 -25.28 6.64
CA GLY A 201 15.29 -26.61 6.08
C GLY A 201 14.00 -27.33 6.52
N LYS A 202 13.07 -26.63 7.19
CA LYS A 202 11.75 -27.18 7.53
C LYS A 202 10.91 -27.26 6.25
N VAL A 203 10.36 -28.45 5.95
CA VAL A 203 9.49 -28.69 4.80
C VAL A 203 8.03 -28.76 5.26
N THR A 204 7.16 -28.01 4.61
CA THR A 204 5.71 -27.99 4.87
C THR A 204 4.97 -28.03 3.54
N LYS A 205 3.84 -28.75 3.47
CA LYS A 205 2.96 -28.72 2.30
C LYS A 205 2.08 -27.48 2.36
N VAL A 206 2.07 -26.71 1.24
CA VAL A 206 1.23 -25.53 1.04
C VAL A 206 0.38 -25.69 -0.21
N PRO A 207 -0.83 -25.15 -0.26
CA PRO A 207 -1.58 -25.06 -1.51
C PRO A 207 -0.84 -24.12 -2.47
N MET A 208 -0.41 -24.67 -3.60
CA MET A 208 0.36 -23.95 -4.61
C MET A 208 -0.50 -23.79 -5.85
N MET A 209 -0.84 -22.56 -6.18
CA MET A 209 -1.54 -22.17 -7.41
C MET A 209 -0.57 -22.29 -8.59
N ARG A 210 -1.02 -22.85 -9.68
CA ARG A 210 -0.20 -23.07 -10.87
C ARG A 210 -0.85 -22.46 -12.11
N GLY A 211 -0.03 -21.93 -13.02
CA GLY A 211 -0.49 -21.45 -14.31
C GLY A 211 0.66 -21.18 -15.28
N GLN A 212 0.30 -21.00 -16.56
CA GLN A 212 1.21 -20.62 -17.63
C GLN A 212 0.76 -19.27 -18.15
N PHE A 213 1.62 -18.26 -18.08
CA PHE A 213 1.26 -16.87 -18.35
C PHE A 213 2.33 -16.11 -19.12
N ASP A 214 1.92 -15.21 -20.00
CA ASP A 214 2.82 -14.23 -20.63
C ASP A 214 3.08 -13.08 -19.65
N LEU A 215 4.20 -13.11 -18.90
CA LEU A 215 4.53 -12.17 -17.85
C LEU A 215 5.83 -11.42 -18.13
N ASN A 216 5.94 -10.23 -17.58
CA ASN A 216 7.24 -9.56 -17.51
C ASN A 216 8.13 -10.26 -16.49
N TYR A 217 9.33 -10.61 -16.92
CA TYR A 217 10.30 -11.39 -16.18
C TYR A 217 11.72 -10.85 -16.38
N MET A 218 12.55 -11.00 -15.36
CA MET A 218 13.99 -10.84 -15.46
C MET A 218 14.69 -11.76 -14.44
N GLU A 219 15.94 -12.05 -14.65
CA GLU A 219 16.75 -12.80 -13.71
C GLU A 219 18.19 -12.28 -13.66
N THR A 220 18.86 -12.53 -12.54
CA THR A 220 20.29 -12.36 -12.32
C THR A 220 20.89 -13.72 -11.90
N ASP A 221 22.15 -13.72 -11.52
CA ASP A 221 22.77 -14.91 -10.91
C ASP A 221 22.24 -15.21 -9.50
N ASP A 222 21.55 -14.26 -8.86
CA ASP A 222 21.10 -14.35 -7.47
C ASP A 222 19.60 -14.53 -7.31
N TYR A 223 18.78 -14.00 -8.20
CA TYR A 223 17.31 -14.04 -8.09
C TYR A 223 16.59 -14.00 -9.43
N GLN A 224 15.33 -14.40 -9.39
CA GLN A 224 14.31 -14.20 -10.42
C GLN A 224 13.34 -13.12 -9.96
N LEU A 225 12.87 -12.27 -10.89
CA LEU A 225 11.83 -11.28 -10.64
C LEU A 225 10.74 -11.43 -11.68
N VAL A 226 9.51 -11.68 -11.23
CA VAL A 226 8.32 -11.79 -12.08
C VAL A 226 7.30 -10.75 -11.70
N LYS A 227 6.61 -10.18 -12.70
CA LYS A 227 5.53 -9.21 -12.52
C LYS A 227 4.21 -9.84 -12.93
N ILE A 228 3.26 -9.93 -12.00
CA ILE A 228 1.94 -10.51 -12.18
C ILE A 228 0.93 -9.35 -12.13
N PRO A 229 0.26 -9.01 -13.24
CA PRO A 229 -0.66 -7.88 -13.29
C PRO A 229 -2.02 -8.22 -12.67
N TYR A 230 -2.60 -7.23 -11.99
CA TYR A 230 -4.02 -7.20 -11.62
C TYR A 230 -4.82 -6.41 -12.65
N LYS A 231 -6.14 -6.62 -12.71
CA LYS A 231 -7.06 -5.67 -13.34
C LYS A 231 -7.02 -4.35 -12.56
N GLY A 232 -7.10 -3.21 -13.23
CA GLY A 232 -7.08 -1.90 -12.56
C GLY A 232 -5.68 -1.30 -12.32
N ASP A 233 -4.68 -1.70 -13.10
CA ASP A 233 -3.31 -1.12 -13.12
C ASP A 233 -2.49 -1.29 -11.84
N PHE A 234 -2.82 -2.27 -10.99
CA PHE A 234 -1.96 -2.72 -9.91
C PHE A 234 -1.09 -3.89 -10.38
N ASN A 235 0.05 -4.10 -9.73
CA ASN A 235 0.94 -5.18 -10.07
C ASN A 235 1.54 -5.83 -8.83
N LEU A 236 1.55 -7.16 -8.80
CA LEU A 236 2.37 -7.92 -7.88
C LEU A 236 3.73 -8.19 -8.53
N TYR A 237 4.79 -7.97 -7.79
CA TYR A 237 6.13 -8.42 -8.13
C TYR A 237 6.57 -9.45 -7.11
N VAL A 238 7.14 -10.55 -7.59
CA VAL A 238 7.72 -11.59 -6.74
C VAL A 238 9.20 -11.70 -7.08
N LEU A 239 10.04 -11.49 -6.07
CA LEU A 239 11.46 -11.67 -6.13
C LEU A 239 11.81 -12.97 -5.40
N LEU A 240 12.25 -13.96 -6.16
CA LEU A 240 12.57 -15.30 -5.70
C LEU A 240 14.09 -15.52 -5.78
N PRO A 241 14.79 -15.77 -4.66
CA PRO A 241 16.20 -16.15 -4.70
C PRO A 241 16.43 -17.39 -5.55
N LYS A 242 17.53 -17.49 -6.26
CA LYS A 242 17.91 -18.72 -6.97
C LYS A 242 18.36 -19.81 -5.99
N THR A 243 18.29 -21.05 -6.41
CA THR A 243 18.71 -22.22 -5.63
C THR A 243 20.10 -22.00 -5.00
N GLY A 244 20.21 -22.20 -3.70
CA GLY A 244 21.44 -21.98 -2.92
C GLY A 244 21.68 -20.53 -2.50
N LYS A 245 20.84 -19.57 -2.90
CA LYS A 245 20.86 -18.19 -2.43
C LYS A 245 19.88 -17.98 -1.30
N LYS A 246 20.22 -17.12 -0.35
CA LYS A 246 19.32 -16.76 0.76
C LYS A 246 18.58 -15.47 0.46
N LEU A 247 17.34 -15.38 0.90
CA LEU A 247 16.55 -14.15 0.75
C LEU A 247 17.26 -12.97 1.40
N ALA A 248 17.85 -13.15 2.58
CA ALA A 248 18.62 -12.14 3.30
C ALA A 248 19.70 -11.49 2.43
N SER A 249 20.48 -12.28 1.68
CA SER A 249 21.55 -11.72 0.85
C SER A 249 21.01 -10.93 -0.35
N VAL A 250 19.87 -11.35 -0.92
CA VAL A 250 19.26 -10.65 -2.05
C VAL A 250 18.60 -9.34 -1.61
N VAL A 251 17.90 -9.34 -0.47
CA VAL A 251 17.23 -8.11 0.02
C VAL A 251 18.21 -7.12 0.61
N SER A 252 19.40 -7.54 1.12
CA SER A 252 20.42 -6.63 1.64
C SER A 252 20.95 -5.65 0.61
N ASP A 253 21.02 -6.07 -0.64
CA ASP A 253 21.55 -5.28 -1.76
C ASP A 253 20.44 -4.47 -2.47
N MET A 254 19.16 -4.77 -2.14
CA MET A 254 18.02 -4.13 -2.76
C MET A 254 17.77 -2.74 -2.18
N ASN A 255 17.64 -1.76 -3.04
CA ASN A 255 17.25 -0.38 -2.74
C ASN A 255 16.38 0.18 -3.86
N ALA A 256 15.85 1.39 -3.69
CA ALA A 256 14.95 1.99 -4.69
C ALA A 256 15.57 2.11 -6.09
N ALA A 257 16.88 2.34 -6.19
CA ALA A 257 17.58 2.44 -7.48
C ALA A 257 17.75 1.06 -8.13
N ALA A 258 18.19 0.05 -7.37
CA ALA A 258 18.34 -1.34 -7.82
C ALA A 258 16.97 -1.92 -8.23
N TRP A 259 15.91 -1.66 -7.44
CA TRP A 259 14.54 -2.03 -7.75
C TRP A 259 14.07 -1.45 -9.09
N ARG A 260 14.22 -0.13 -9.27
CA ARG A 260 13.86 0.57 -10.50
C ARG A 260 14.60 0.01 -11.71
N GLN A 261 15.89 -0.29 -11.54
CA GLN A 261 16.72 -0.88 -12.59
C GLN A 261 16.25 -2.30 -12.94
N ALA A 262 15.95 -3.14 -11.95
CA ALA A 262 15.42 -4.49 -12.15
C ALA A 262 14.08 -4.47 -12.90
N VAL A 263 13.13 -3.63 -12.45
CA VAL A 263 11.82 -3.48 -13.11
C VAL A 263 11.98 -3.00 -14.57
N LYS A 264 12.92 -2.09 -14.84
CA LYS A 264 13.18 -1.59 -16.20
C LYS A 264 13.78 -2.66 -17.14
N GLN A 265 14.51 -3.63 -16.59
CA GLN A 265 15.14 -4.70 -17.39
C GLN A 265 14.20 -5.86 -17.70
N MET A 266 13.02 -5.90 -17.11
CA MET A 266 12.05 -6.97 -17.36
C MET A 266 11.61 -7.02 -18.81
N LYS A 267 11.45 -8.24 -19.33
CA LYS A 267 10.97 -8.53 -20.69
C LYS A 267 9.84 -9.54 -20.61
N MET A 268 8.99 -9.57 -21.61
CA MET A 268 7.94 -10.57 -21.73
C MET A 268 8.55 -11.95 -21.89
N ALA A 269 8.06 -12.91 -21.11
CA ALA A 269 8.42 -14.32 -21.14
C ALA A 269 7.17 -15.19 -20.95
N ASP A 270 7.19 -16.38 -21.49
CA ASP A 270 6.20 -17.44 -21.24
C ASP A 270 6.58 -18.15 -19.93
N VAL A 271 5.90 -17.80 -18.83
CA VAL A 271 6.27 -18.17 -17.46
C VAL A 271 5.36 -19.27 -16.92
N SER A 272 5.94 -20.44 -16.62
CA SER A 272 5.31 -21.43 -15.76
C SER A 272 5.46 -20.97 -14.30
N LEU A 273 4.37 -20.50 -13.72
CA LEU A 273 4.35 -19.89 -12.39
C LEU A 273 3.70 -20.83 -11.37
N TRP A 274 4.40 -21.05 -10.24
CA TRP A 274 3.90 -21.71 -9.06
C TRP A 274 3.96 -20.73 -7.88
N PHE A 275 2.81 -20.31 -7.39
CA PHE A 275 2.70 -19.30 -6.34
C PHE A 275 1.81 -19.77 -5.20
N PRO A 276 2.25 -19.69 -3.92
CA PRO A 276 1.45 -20.21 -2.81
C PRO A 276 0.18 -19.39 -2.59
N LYS A 277 -0.90 -20.08 -2.27
CA LYS A 277 -2.12 -19.48 -1.74
C LYS A 277 -1.93 -19.22 -0.26
N PHE A 278 -2.00 -17.95 0.17
CA PHE A 278 -1.82 -17.57 1.57
C PHE A 278 -2.47 -16.23 1.91
N SER A 279 -2.69 -16.01 3.19
CA SER A 279 -3.19 -14.75 3.74
C SER A 279 -2.28 -14.27 4.86
N VAL A 280 -1.96 -12.98 4.88
CA VAL A 280 -1.20 -12.34 5.95
C VAL A 280 -1.93 -11.09 6.42
N ALA A 281 -2.08 -10.94 7.75
CA ALA A 281 -2.57 -9.73 8.37
C ALA A 281 -1.60 -9.32 9.49
N LYS A 282 -1.21 -8.05 9.52
CA LYS A 282 -0.30 -7.50 10.53
C LYS A 282 -0.83 -6.17 11.07
N LYS A 283 -0.67 -5.99 12.38
CA LYS A 283 -0.84 -4.70 13.07
C LYS A 283 0.54 -4.26 13.54
N ASN A 284 1.11 -3.29 12.87
CA ASN A 284 2.47 -2.84 13.09
C ASN A 284 2.47 -1.53 13.88
N GLY A 285 3.16 -1.49 15.04
CA GLY A 285 3.61 -0.27 15.69
C GLY A 285 4.95 0.14 15.11
N MET A 286 4.99 1.32 14.48
CA MET A 286 6.16 1.75 13.71
C MET A 286 7.18 2.55 14.54
N LYS A 287 6.88 2.89 15.79
CA LYS A 287 7.73 3.70 16.67
C LYS A 287 9.16 3.17 16.77
N SER A 288 9.32 1.86 16.96
CA SER A 288 10.65 1.25 17.12
C SER A 288 11.48 1.39 15.86
N VAL A 289 10.93 1.04 14.70
CA VAL A 289 11.64 1.11 13.42
C VAL A 289 11.90 2.55 13.00
N LEU A 290 10.95 3.47 13.23
CA LEU A 290 11.13 4.90 12.93
C LEU A 290 12.24 5.53 13.78
N LYS A 291 12.37 5.13 15.05
CA LYS A 291 13.50 5.53 15.89
C LYS A 291 14.83 5.03 15.35
N GLN A 292 14.89 3.80 14.87
CA GLN A 292 16.10 3.24 14.24
C GLN A 292 16.46 3.95 12.92
N LEU A 293 15.47 4.55 12.24
CA LEU A 293 15.63 5.36 11.04
C LEU A 293 15.97 6.83 11.35
N GLY A 294 16.11 7.20 12.64
CA GLY A 294 16.53 8.54 13.07
C GLY A 294 15.42 9.45 13.58
N MET A 295 14.16 9.05 13.56
CA MET A 295 13.03 9.84 14.06
C MET A 295 12.88 9.65 15.57
N GLN A 296 13.59 10.44 16.37
CA GLN A 296 13.63 10.31 17.83
C GLN A 296 12.67 11.29 18.53
N ASP A 297 12.74 12.57 18.14
CA ASP A 297 12.16 13.67 18.91
C ASP A 297 10.63 13.65 18.89
N ALA A 298 10.00 13.25 17.80
CA ALA A 298 8.54 13.13 17.72
C ALA A 298 7.95 12.24 18.84
N PHE A 299 8.71 11.24 19.28
CA PHE A 299 8.31 10.26 20.30
C PHE A 299 8.79 10.59 21.72
N ASP A 300 9.38 11.77 21.92
CA ASP A 300 9.91 12.22 23.21
C ASP A 300 9.07 13.37 23.76
N SER A 301 8.45 13.17 24.94
CA SER A 301 7.57 14.18 25.55
C SER A 301 8.24 15.52 25.89
N LYS A 302 9.60 15.54 25.93
CA LYS A 302 10.37 16.77 26.23
C LYS A 302 10.91 17.46 24.97
N ARG A 303 11.10 16.70 23.87
CA ARG A 303 11.75 17.19 22.64
C ARG A 303 10.81 17.36 21.46
N ALA A 304 9.66 16.68 21.47
CA ALA A 304 8.68 16.80 20.40
C ALA A 304 8.27 18.27 20.20
N ASN A 305 8.38 18.73 18.95
CA ASN A 305 7.87 20.03 18.53
C ASN A 305 6.78 19.80 17.47
N LEU A 306 5.52 19.90 17.93
CA LEU A 306 4.31 19.73 17.14
C LEU A 306 3.48 21.01 17.12
N SER A 307 4.14 22.17 17.15
CA SER A 307 3.53 23.50 17.27
C SER A 307 2.61 23.88 16.10
N ASN A 308 2.76 23.23 14.94
CA ASN A 308 1.84 23.40 13.81
C ASN A 308 0.63 22.44 13.86
N MET A 309 0.59 21.52 14.84
CA MET A 309 -0.49 20.57 15.04
C MET A 309 -1.36 20.93 16.25
N VAL A 310 -0.73 21.28 17.38
CA VAL A 310 -1.38 21.51 18.67
C VAL A 310 -0.83 22.75 19.36
N ALA A 311 -1.67 23.42 20.18
CA ALA A 311 -1.25 24.56 20.99
C ALA A 311 -0.53 24.13 22.29
N GLU A 312 -0.94 23.00 22.84
CA GLU A 312 -0.39 22.40 24.05
C GLU A 312 0.85 21.56 23.75
N ARG A 313 1.58 21.20 24.79
CA ARG A 313 2.70 20.28 24.66
C ARG A 313 2.18 18.84 24.51
N ALA A 314 2.46 18.24 23.36
CA ALA A 314 2.11 16.86 23.07
C ALA A 314 3.26 16.14 22.34
N TYR A 315 3.17 14.83 22.27
CA TYR A 315 4.12 13.99 21.55
C TYR A 315 3.41 12.81 20.87
N VAL A 316 4.06 12.21 19.88
CA VAL A 316 3.53 11.03 19.19
C VAL A 316 3.78 9.80 20.06
N ASP A 317 2.72 9.08 20.40
CA ASP A 317 2.87 7.80 21.11
C ASP A 317 3.32 6.70 20.17
N ASP A 318 2.66 6.56 19.05
CA ASP A 318 3.01 5.61 17.99
C ASP A 318 2.48 6.10 16.62
N VAL A 319 3.05 5.52 15.57
CA VAL A 319 2.50 5.51 14.21
C VAL A 319 2.10 4.08 13.92
N LYS A 320 0.80 3.83 13.70
CA LYS A 320 0.25 2.48 13.58
C LYS A 320 -0.17 2.18 12.15
N GLN A 321 0.08 0.95 11.72
CA GLN A 321 -0.43 0.41 10.47
C GLN A 321 -1.23 -0.86 10.71
N GLU A 322 -2.36 -0.98 10.05
CA GLU A 322 -3.05 -2.25 9.87
C GLU A 322 -3.05 -2.60 8.38
N VAL A 323 -2.48 -3.75 8.07
CA VAL A 323 -2.30 -4.22 6.70
C VAL A 323 -2.75 -5.68 6.60
N LYS A 324 -3.48 -5.97 5.52
CA LYS A 324 -3.91 -7.32 5.19
C LYS A 324 -3.74 -7.53 3.70
N ILE A 325 -3.28 -8.72 3.34
CA ILE A 325 -3.22 -9.19 1.96
C ILE A 325 -3.60 -10.67 1.93
N ASP A 326 -4.30 -11.08 0.89
CA ASP A 326 -4.77 -12.44 0.69
C ASP A 326 -4.55 -12.81 -0.78
N PHE A 327 -3.85 -13.90 -1.03
CA PHE A 327 -3.57 -14.39 -2.37
C PHE A 327 -4.32 -15.70 -2.60
N ASN A 328 -5.22 -15.70 -3.56
CA ASN A 328 -5.98 -16.87 -4.00
C ASN A 328 -6.12 -16.89 -5.54
N GLU A 329 -6.77 -17.89 -6.08
CA GLU A 329 -6.82 -18.19 -7.51
C GLU A 329 -7.54 -17.13 -8.34
N GLN A 330 -8.61 -16.58 -7.84
CA GLN A 330 -9.47 -15.65 -8.59
C GLN A 330 -9.33 -14.21 -8.10
N ARG A 331 -9.24 -14.04 -6.76
CA ARG A 331 -9.31 -12.78 -6.03
C ARG A 331 -8.59 -12.85 -4.72
N THR A 332 -8.44 -11.69 -4.21
CA THR A 332 -8.29 -11.44 -2.80
C THR A 332 -9.67 -11.18 -2.16
N HIS A 333 -10.70 -11.94 -2.46
CA HIS A 333 -11.95 -12.20 -1.72
C HIS A 333 -13.02 -12.91 -2.57
N ALA A 334 -13.73 -13.88 -2.00
CA ALA A 334 -14.55 -14.82 -2.75
C ALA A 334 -16.00 -14.35 -2.97
N GLU A 335 -16.50 -14.53 -4.21
CA GLU A 335 -17.79 -15.15 -4.50
C GLU A 335 -17.83 -15.57 -5.98
N ALA A 336 -18.25 -16.80 -6.24
CA ALA A 336 -18.18 -17.42 -7.56
C ALA A 336 -19.27 -16.93 -8.52
N LYS A 337 -18.88 -16.53 -9.74
CA LYS A 337 -19.76 -16.55 -10.91
C LYS A 337 -19.04 -17.20 -12.08
N THR A 338 -19.63 -18.29 -12.58
CA THR A 338 -19.19 -19.01 -13.78
C THR A 338 -19.55 -18.18 -15.01
N THR A 339 -18.55 -17.71 -15.77
CA THR A 339 -18.78 -17.09 -17.08
C THR A 339 -18.31 -18.09 -18.15
N VAL A 340 -19.21 -18.47 -19.05
CA VAL A 340 -18.90 -19.29 -20.22
C VAL A 340 -18.43 -18.35 -21.32
N GLU A 341 -17.15 -18.42 -21.69
CA GLU A 341 -16.65 -17.74 -22.88
C GLU A 341 -16.99 -18.54 -24.14
N VAL A 342 -17.70 -17.89 -25.06
CA VAL A 342 -17.90 -18.39 -26.41
C VAL A 342 -16.78 -17.86 -27.27
N ALA A 343 -15.85 -18.74 -27.64
CA ALA A 343 -14.78 -18.41 -28.57
C ALA A 343 -15.34 -18.19 -29.99
N VAL A 344 -15.25 -16.97 -30.49
CA VAL A 344 -15.48 -16.66 -31.91
C VAL A 344 -14.14 -16.81 -32.64
N LEU A 345 -13.99 -17.89 -33.40
CA LEU A 345 -12.86 -18.08 -34.29
C LEU A 345 -12.97 -17.16 -35.49
N SER A 346 -12.26 -16.04 -35.47
CA SER A 346 -11.95 -15.25 -36.65
C SER A 346 -10.53 -15.62 -37.10
N ALA A 347 -10.40 -16.26 -38.23
CA ALA A 347 -9.11 -16.47 -38.88
C ALA A 347 -8.58 -15.09 -39.35
N ILE A 348 -7.64 -14.54 -38.63
CA ILE A 348 -6.80 -13.43 -39.07
C ILE A 348 -5.39 -13.99 -39.15
N ASP A 349 -4.69 -13.78 -40.29
CA ASP A 349 -3.29 -14.11 -40.45
C ASP A 349 -2.48 -13.62 -39.26
N GLU A 350 -1.96 -14.56 -38.48
CA GLU A 350 -1.12 -14.24 -37.32
C GLU A 350 0.21 -13.64 -37.84
N PRO A 351 0.58 -12.41 -37.42
CA PRO A 351 1.96 -11.98 -37.62
C PRO A 351 2.86 -12.94 -36.85
N MET A 352 3.97 -13.39 -37.48
CA MET A 352 4.94 -14.30 -36.89
C MET A 352 5.16 -13.97 -35.39
N LYS A 353 4.66 -14.83 -34.51
CA LYS A 353 4.90 -14.71 -33.07
C LYS A 353 6.41 -14.77 -32.86
N LYS A 354 7.00 -13.67 -32.39
CA LYS A 354 8.36 -13.68 -31.89
C LYS A 354 8.42 -14.75 -30.82
N GLU A 355 9.34 -15.72 -30.97
CA GLU A 355 9.50 -16.82 -30.03
C GLU A 355 9.76 -16.25 -28.64
N ILE A 356 8.76 -16.31 -27.72
CA ILE A 356 8.83 -15.80 -26.36
C ILE A 356 9.61 -16.82 -25.55
N GLU A 357 10.59 -16.34 -24.80
CA GLU A 357 11.47 -17.20 -24.00
C GLU A 357 10.69 -17.87 -22.87
N LYS A 358 10.84 -19.20 -22.72
CA LYS A 358 10.18 -19.96 -21.65
C LYS A 358 10.96 -19.87 -20.35
N ARG A 359 10.25 -19.61 -19.25
CA ARG A 359 10.78 -19.50 -17.90
C ARG A 359 9.93 -20.30 -16.91
N SER A 360 10.53 -20.67 -15.77
CA SER A 360 9.83 -21.29 -14.66
C SER A 360 10.15 -20.56 -13.36
N VAL A 361 9.10 -20.21 -12.60
CA VAL A 361 9.20 -19.58 -11.28
C VAL A 361 8.38 -20.41 -10.31
N CYS A 362 9.05 -21.06 -9.36
CA CYS A 362 8.41 -21.88 -8.34
C CYS A 362 8.71 -21.30 -6.95
N CYS A 363 7.71 -20.66 -6.32
CA CYS A 363 7.83 -20.00 -5.01
C CYS A 363 7.74 -21.03 -3.88
N ASP A 364 8.63 -22.03 -3.88
CA ASP A 364 8.68 -23.16 -2.94
C ASP A 364 9.70 -22.97 -1.80
N HIS A 365 10.24 -21.75 -1.67
CA HIS A 365 11.16 -21.32 -0.62
C HIS A 365 10.99 -19.82 -0.36
N PRO A 366 11.60 -19.22 0.68
CA PRO A 366 11.39 -17.84 1.07
C PRO A 366 11.58 -16.85 -0.08
N PHE A 367 10.61 -15.95 -0.22
CA PHE A 367 10.60 -14.93 -1.26
C PHE A 367 10.12 -13.57 -0.72
N PHE A 368 10.51 -12.51 -1.43
CA PHE A 368 10.04 -11.15 -1.22
C PHE A 368 8.96 -10.81 -2.24
N TYR A 369 7.93 -10.08 -1.82
CA TYR A 369 6.86 -9.64 -2.71
C TYR A 369 6.48 -8.17 -2.49
N VAL A 370 6.03 -7.54 -3.57
CA VAL A 370 5.68 -6.11 -3.60
C VAL A 370 4.41 -5.93 -4.43
N VAL A 371 3.44 -5.20 -3.88
CA VAL A 371 2.29 -4.71 -4.65
C VAL A 371 2.48 -3.22 -4.93
N THR A 372 2.41 -2.83 -6.19
CA THR A 372 2.50 -1.43 -6.61
C THR A 372 1.20 -0.96 -7.23
N ASN A 373 0.91 0.35 -7.07
CA ASN A 373 -0.14 1.02 -7.83
C ASN A 373 0.35 1.41 -9.24
N ARG A 374 -0.53 2.03 -10.02
CA ARG A 374 -0.27 2.51 -11.39
C ARG A 374 0.88 3.53 -11.50
N PHE A 375 1.27 4.16 -10.42
CA PHE A 375 2.37 5.13 -10.39
C PHE A 375 3.71 4.47 -10.10
N GLY A 376 3.72 3.18 -9.74
CA GLY A 376 4.89 2.43 -9.32
C GLY A 376 5.24 2.61 -7.83
N ALA A 377 4.35 3.27 -7.06
CA ALA A 377 4.50 3.36 -5.61
C ALA A 377 4.23 2.01 -4.95
N ILE A 378 5.10 1.61 -4.03
CA ILE A 378 4.96 0.37 -3.28
C ILE A 378 3.86 0.55 -2.23
N CYS A 379 2.68 -0.03 -2.52
CA CYS A 379 1.54 -0.03 -1.62
C CYS A 379 1.74 -1.00 -0.46
N PHE A 380 2.21 -2.21 -0.78
CA PHE A 380 2.51 -3.27 0.17
C PHE A 380 3.83 -3.93 -0.20
N MET A 381 4.55 -4.34 0.82
CA MET A 381 5.68 -5.25 0.67
C MET A 381 5.71 -6.24 1.81
N GLY A 382 6.20 -7.43 1.53
CA GLY A 382 6.33 -8.48 2.52
C GLY A 382 7.34 -9.54 2.14
N GLU A 383 7.69 -10.34 3.12
CA GLU A 383 8.47 -11.55 2.96
C GLU A 383 7.62 -12.75 3.39
N TYR A 384 7.61 -13.78 2.57
CA TYR A 384 7.01 -15.06 2.91
C TYR A 384 8.13 -16.02 3.29
N GLN A 385 8.39 -16.14 4.61
CA GLN A 385 9.49 -16.93 5.18
C GLN A 385 9.03 -18.34 5.54
N GLN A 386 7.76 -18.47 5.92
CA GLN A 386 7.17 -19.73 6.35
C GLN A 386 5.66 -19.73 6.13
N PRO A 387 5.07 -20.92 5.92
CA PRO A 387 3.63 -21.11 5.81
C PRO A 387 2.86 -20.82 7.09
#